data_03087841034051acf783f5c76778419d
#
_entry.id   03087841034051acf783f5c76778419d
#
_cell.length_a   1.000
_cell.length_b   1.000
_cell.length_c   1.000
_cell.angle_alpha   90.00
_cell.angle_beta   90.00
_cell.angle_gamma   90.00
#
_symmetry.space_group_name_H-M   'P 1'
#
loop_
_entity.id
_entity.type
_entity.pdbx_description
1 polymer ?
#
loop_
_entity_poly.entity_id
_entity_poly.type
_entity_poly.pdbx_seq_one_letter_code
_entity_poly.pdbx_strand_id
1 'polypeptide(L)'
;MKKLFILIVLSLFFQSFTVVDSDSEIVQLAHKIQAKYKVPNKKYVTIIDYSKSIASTRLYLIDMEKNQIVMRSTVAHALNSGLVYPTKFSNDKGSNKSCLGAFKTMQTYYGKYGYSLQIDGLDNGINSNSLERNIVFHSNKKMKYKWTLGCFATPEEINQNLIDKIKGGTLVYAFR
;
A
#
# COMPACT_ATOMS: atom_id res chain seq x y z
N MET A 1 10.68 6.14 -74.61
CA MET A 1 10.78 5.28 -73.42
C MET A 1 10.72 6.19 -72.19
N LYS A 2 9.58 6.27 -71.52
CA LYS A 2 9.37 7.09 -70.27
C LYS A 2 9.69 6.24 -69.07
N LYS A 3 10.72 6.61 -68.31
CA LYS A 3 11.04 5.95 -67.02
C LYS A 3 10.13 6.49 -65.92
N LEU A 4 9.29 5.59 -65.39
CA LEU A 4 8.40 5.84 -64.25
C LEU A 4 9.22 5.75 -62.96
N PHE A 5 9.39 6.85 -62.24
CA PHE A 5 10.00 6.88 -60.92
C PHE A 5 8.88 6.60 -59.88
N ILE A 6 8.93 5.42 -59.26
CA ILE A 6 8.05 5.08 -58.12
C ILE A 6 8.72 5.63 -56.85
N LEU A 7 8.09 6.64 -56.26
CA LEU A 7 8.49 7.20 -54.97
C LEU A 7 7.86 6.35 -53.86
N ILE A 8 8.64 5.50 -53.20
CA ILE A 8 8.16 4.77 -52.04
C ILE A 8 8.26 5.70 -50.84
N VAL A 9 7.14 6.23 -50.36
CA VAL A 9 7.04 6.96 -49.11
C VAL A 9 6.99 5.96 -47.97
N LEU A 10 8.11 5.78 -47.28
CA LEU A 10 8.19 4.97 -46.07
C LEU A 10 7.60 5.77 -44.91
N SER A 11 6.33 5.57 -44.59
CA SER A 11 5.71 6.15 -43.40
C SER A 11 6.22 5.41 -42.15
N LEU A 12 7.18 6.03 -41.48
CA LEU A 12 7.61 5.61 -40.14
C LEU A 12 6.47 5.88 -39.16
N PHE A 13 5.72 4.85 -38.83
CA PHE A 13 4.83 4.84 -37.66
C PHE A 13 5.69 4.90 -36.42
N PHE A 14 5.90 6.11 -35.88
CA PHE A 14 6.34 6.28 -34.50
C PHE A 14 5.19 5.84 -33.59
N GLN A 15 5.19 4.59 -33.18
CA GLN A 15 4.42 4.18 -32.00
C GLN A 15 5.10 4.83 -30.80
N SER A 16 4.51 5.92 -30.31
CA SER A 16 4.86 6.47 -29.01
C SER A 16 4.50 5.42 -27.98
N PHE A 17 5.51 4.68 -27.50
CA PHE A 17 5.41 3.93 -26.25
C PHE A 17 5.22 4.97 -25.14
N THR A 18 3.98 5.18 -24.71
CA THR A 18 3.72 5.87 -23.46
C THR A 18 4.25 4.95 -22.37
N VAL A 19 5.39 5.30 -21.79
CA VAL A 19 5.84 4.73 -20.52
C VAL A 19 4.75 5.12 -19.53
N VAL A 20 3.89 4.15 -19.16
CA VAL A 20 2.89 4.38 -18.11
C VAL A 20 3.70 4.58 -16.84
N ASP A 21 3.64 5.78 -16.28
CA ASP A 21 4.33 6.13 -15.05
C ASP A 21 3.75 5.25 -13.92
N SER A 22 4.60 4.49 -13.26
CA SER A 22 4.22 3.62 -12.14
C SER A 22 3.47 4.38 -11.02
N ASP A 23 3.72 5.68 -10.89
CA ASP A 23 3.02 6.56 -9.94
C ASP A 23 1.56 6.78 -10.37
N SER A 24 1.31 6.94 -11.66
CA SER A 24 -0.06 7.11 -12.17
C SER A 24 -0.91 5.85 -11.95
N GLU A 25 -0.33 4.66 -12.07
CA GLU A 25 -1.01 3.38 -11.78
C GLU A 25 -1.41 3.26 -10.31
N ILE A 26 -0.52 3.65 -9.39
CA ILE A 26 -0.80 3.67 -7.95
C ILE A 26 -1.92 4.66 -7.60
N VAL A 27 -1.92 5.85 -8.19
CA VAL A 27 -2.98 6.85 -7.99
C VAL A 27 -4.32 6.34 -8.55
N GLN A 28 -4.33 5.75 -9.75
CA GLN A 28 -5.54 5.15 -10.34
C GLN A 28 -6.07 3.99 -9.49
N LEU A 29 -5.18 3.13 -8.97
CA LEU A 29 -5.57 2.08 -8.02
C LEU A 29 -6.23 2.67 -6.77
N ALA A 30 -5.67 3.74 -6.21
CA ALA A 30 -6.23 4.40 -5.02
C ALA A 30 -7.67 4.90 -5.30
N HIS A 31 -7.93 5.54 -6.46
CA HIS A 31 -9.28 5.95 -6.85
C HIS A 31 -10.23 4.76 -6.99
N LYS A 32 -9.80 3.70 -7.68
CA LYS A 32 -10.60 2.49 -7.86
C LYS A 32 -11.01 1.87 -6.52
N ILE A 33 -10.07 1.77 -5.60
CA ILE A 33 -10.31 1.19 -4.28
C ILE A 33 -11.18 2.12 -3.43
N GLN A 34 -10.94 3.44 -3.44
CA GLN A 34 -11.76 4.39 -2.69
C GLN A 34 -13.22 4.40 -3.18
N ALA A 35 -13.47 4.21 -4.47
CA ALA A 35 -14.82 4.08 -5.00
C ALA A 35 -15.55 2.82 -4.53
N LYS A 36 -14.80 1.74 -4.24
CA LYS A 36 -15.35 0.46 -3.80
C LYS A 36 -15.74 0.46 -2.30
N TYR A 37 -14.95 1.13 -1.45
CA TYR A 37 -15.11 1.07 -0.01
C TYR A 37 -15.63 2.39 0.58
N LYS A 38 -16.63 2.30 1.47
CA LYS A 38 -17.18 3.45 2.17
C LYS A 38 -16.39 3.70 3.46
N VAL A 39 -15.63 4.78 3.49
CA VAL A 39 -14.89 5.25 4.68
C VAL A 39 -15.24 6.72 4.97
N PRO A 40 -15.22 7.14 6.26
CA PRO A 40 -15.64 8.50 6.63
C PRO A 40 -14.65 9.57 6.15
N ASN A 41 -13.35 9.28 6.10
CA ASN A 41 -12.33 10.24 5.68
C ASN A 41 -11.74 9.80 4.33
N LYS A 42 -12.00 10.58 3.28
CA LYS A 42 -11.60 10.30 1.91
C LYS A 42 -10.36 11.09 1.45
N LYS A 43 -9.77 11.89 2.33
CA LYS A 43 -8.65 12.77 1.95
C LYS A 43 -7.41 11.99 1.55
N TYR A 44 -7.13 10.90 2.24
CA TYR A 44 -5.97 10.07 1.98
C TYR A 44 -6.34 8.61 1.72
N VAL A 45 -5.58 7.97 0.84
CA VAL A 45 -5.56 6.51 0.66
C VAL A 45 -4.12 6.03 0.81
N THR A 46 -3.92 4.98 1.60
CA THR A 46 -2.63 4.30 1.72
C THR A 46 -2.65 3.01 0.90
N ILE A 47 -1.72 2.88 -0.03
CA ILE A 47 -1.52 1.65 -0.84
C ILE A 47 -0.26 0.94 -0.37
N ILE A 48 -0.35 -0.38 -0.16
CA ILE A 48 0.77 -1.25 0.23
C ILE A 48 0.90 -2.35 -0.81
N ASP A 49 2.02 -2.35 -1.52
CA ASP A 49 2.34 -3.30 -2.59
C ASP A 49 3.26 -4.41 -2.06
N TYR A 50 2.68 -5.53 -1.68
CA TYR A 50 3.41 -6.70 -1.18
C TYR A 50 4.01 -7.57 -2.30
N SER A 51 3.87 -7.21 -3.57
CA SER A 51 4.65 -7.82 -4.65
C SER A 51 6.12 -7.43 -4.57
N LYS A 52 6.43 -6.33 -3.88
CA LYS A 52 7.78 -5.80 -3.68
C LYS A 52 8.44 -6.35 -2.41
N SER A 53 9.78 -6.32 -2.40
CA SER A 53 10.58 -6.80 -1.26
C SER A 53 10.36 -5.93 0.00
N ILE A 54 10.69 -6.48 1.18
CA ILE A 54 10.62 -5.76 2.47
C ILE A 54 11.54 -4.53 2.52
N ALA A 55 12.62 -4.53 1.74
CA ALA A 55 13.58 -3.43 1.66
C ALA A 55 13.20 -2.36 0.64
N SER A 56 12.21 -2.62 -0.22
CA SER A 56 11.79 -1.71 -1.28
C SER A 56 10.73 -0.72 -0.80
N THR A 57 10.65 0.42 -1.45
CA THR A 57 9.49 1.32 -1.36
C THR A 57 8.24 0.58 -1.84
N ARG A 58 7.30 0.37 -0.93
CA ARG A 58 6.07 -0.37 -1.19
C ARG A 58 4.86 0.14 -0.40
N LEU A 59 5.03 1.21 0.38
CA LEU A 59 3.96 1.98 0.97
C LEU A 59 3.89 3.33 0.25
N TYR A 60 2.69 3.70 -0.18
CA TYR A 60 2.38 4.94 -0.87
C TYR A 60 1.21 5.60 -0.17
N LEU A 61 1.35 6.86 0.24
CA LEU A 61 0.27 7.69 0.73
C LEU A 61 -0.16 8.65 -0.38
N ILE A 62 -1.40 8.57 -0.78
CA ILE A 62 -1.98 9.36 -1.85
C ILE A 62 -2.89 10.44 -1.23
N ASP A 63 -2.66 11.70 -1.56
CA ASP A 63 -3.59 12.79 -1.35
C ASP A 63 -4.62 12.77 -2.50
N MET A 64 -5.85 12.40 -2.17
CA MET A 64 -6.92 12.18 -3.16
C MET A 64 -7.46 13.49 -3.75
N GLU A 65 -7.32 14.62 -3.04
CA GLU A 65 -7.71 15.93 -3.54
C GLU A 65 -6.72 16.46 -4.57
N LYS A 66 -5.41 16.16 -4.36
CA LYS A 66 -4.32 16.59 -5.23
C LYS A 66 -3.98 15.59 -6.33
N ASN A 67 -4.52 14.38 -6.26
CA ASN A 67 -4.16 13.25 -7.13
C ASN A 67 -2.65 12.97 -7.16
N GLN A 68 -2.00 13.02 -5.99
CA GLN A 68 -0.55 12.92 -5.87
C GLN A 68 -0.13 11.96 -4.75
N ILE A 69 0.97 11.24 -4.97
CA ILE A 69 1.65 10.51 -3.91
C ILE A 69 2.43 11.51 -3.07
N VAL A 70 2.04 11.69 -1.81
CA VAL A 70 2.64 12.65 -0.88
C VAL A 70 3.62 12.02 0.11
N MET A 71 3.69 10.70 0.17
CA MET A 71 4.69 9.97 0.97
C MET A 71 4.97 8.60 0.35
N ARG A 72 6.22 8.19 0.38
CA ARG A 72 6.69 6.85 0.00
C ARG A 72 7.55 6.28 1.10
N SER A 73 7.40 4.98 1.40
CA SER A 73 8.22 4.34 2.42
C SER A 73 8.33 2.84 2.22
N THR A 74 9.23 2.23 2.97
CA THR A 74 9.16 0.81 3.28
C THR A 74 8.09 0.57 4.33
N VAL A 75 7.61 -0.65 4.45
CA VAL A 75 6.75 -1.13 5.54
C VAL A 75 7.05 -2.60 5.78
N ALA A 76 7.18 -3.02 7.04
CA ALA A 76 7.43 -4.40 7.37
C ALA A 76 6.19 -5.28 7.13
N HIS A 77 6.41 -6.57 6.94
CA HIS A 77 5.39 -7.61 6.94
C HIS A 77 5.72 -8.67 7.99
N ALA A 78 4.82 -9.61 8.21
CA ALA A 78 5.00 -10.69 9.18
C ALA A 78 6.04 -11.72 8.72
N LEU A 79 6.86 -12.21 9.65
CA LEU A 79 7.86 -13.25 9.39
C LEU A 79 7.25 -14.50 8.73
N ASN A 80 6.13 -14.96 9.26
CA ASN A 80 5.43 -16.15 8.73
C ASN A 80 4.82 -15.94 7.32
N SER A 81 4.81 -14.69 6.83
CA SER A 81 4.42 -14.38 5.46
C SER A 81 5.55 -14.59 4.45
N GLY A 82 6.81 -14.52 4.87
CA GLY A 82 8.00 -14.69 4.04
C GLY A 82 9.17 -13.86 4.55
N LEU A 83 10.37 -14.16 4.09
CA LEU A 83 11.58 -13.45 4.55
C LEU A 83 11.82 -12.14 3.80
N VAL A 84 11.79 -12.18 2.48
CA VAL A 84 12.06 -11.02 1.60
C VAL A 84 10.77 -10.53 0.97
N TYR A 85 10.03 -11.45 0.38
CA TYR A 85 8.72 -11.22 -0.25
C TYR A 85 7.65 -11.94 0.55
N PRO A 86 6.57 -11.27 0.96
CA PRO A 86 5.45 -11.97 1.58
C PRO A 86 4.68 -12.74 0.51
N THR A 87 4.56 -14.04 0.70
CA THR A 87 3.88 -14.96 -0.22
C THR A 87 2.73 -15.71 0.44
N LYS A 88 2.62 -15.64 1.78
CA LYS A 88 1.60 -16.31 2.57
C LYS A 88 0.86 -15.30 3.42
N PHE A 89 -0.47 -15.31 3.34
CA PHE A 89 -1.34 -14.39 4.06
C PHE A 89 -2.41 -15.18 4.83
N SER A 90 -2.95 -14.63 5.91
CA SER A 90 -4.02 -15.27 6.67
C SER A 90 -4.79 -14.25 7.50
N ASN A 91 -6.10 -14.49 7.62
CA ASN A 91 -6.99 -13.80 8.55
C ASN A 91 -7.03 -14.47 9.93
N ASP A 92 -6.48 -15.69 10.09
CA ASP A 92 -6.62 -16.48 11.30
C ASP A 92 -5.84 -15.89 12.46
N LYS A 93 -6.49 -15.88 13.64
CA LYS A 93 -5.85 -15.52 14.90
C LYS A 93 -4.69 -16.48 15.21
N GLY A 94 -3.56 -15.95 15.65
CA GLY A 94 -2.37 -16.74 15.95
C GLY A 94 -1.55 -17.19 14.73
N SER A 95 -1.99 -16.92 13.49
CA SER A 95 -1.23 -17.26 12.28
C SER A 95 0.12 -16.53 12.20
N ASN A 96 0.24 -15.37 12.83
CA ASN A 96 1.40 -14.48 12.76
C ASN A 96 1.78 -14.14 11.29
N LYS A 97 0.78 -14.06 10.40
CA LYS A 97 0.93 -13.66 8.99
C LYS A 97 0.29 -12.29 8.75
N SER A 98 0.78 -11.59 7.75
CA SER A 98 0.12 -10.38 7.23
C SER A 98 -1.22 -10.74 6.59
N CYS A 99 -2.13 -9.75 6.50
CA CYS A 99 -3.37 -9.85 5.73
C CYS A 99 -3.28 -8.96 4.48
N LEU A 100 -4.07 -9.29 3.48
CA LEU A 100 -4.35 -8.47 2.31
C LEU A 100 -5.70 -7.77 2.45
N GLY A 101 -6.05 -6.94 1.46
CA GLY A 101 -7.36 -6.32 1.32
C GLY A 101 -7.43 -4.91 1.88
N ALA A 102 -8.66 -4.44 2.07
CA ALA A 102 -8.95 -3.09 2.51
C ALA A 102 -9.13 -3.02 4.03
N PHE A 103 -8.63 -1.93 4.61
CA PHE A 103 -8.77 -1.62 6.03
C PHE A 103 -9.22 -0.18 6.20
N LYS A 104 -9.97 0.07 7.25
CA LYS A 104 -10.31 1.40 7.75
C LYS A 104 -9.43 1.73 8.94
N THR A 105 -8.80 2.89 8.94
CA THR A 105 -8.04 3.37 10.10
C THR A 105 -9.00 3.78 11.24
N MET A 106 -8.55 3.59 12.45
CA MET A 106 -9.34 3.82 13.65
C MET A 106 -8.68 4.88 14.54
N GLN A 107 -8.62 4.62 15.84
CA GLN A 107 -8.04 5.53 16.84
C GLN A 107 -6.55 5.26 17.07
N THR A 108 -5.87 6.31 17.48
CA THR A 108 -4.47 6.25 17.87
C THR A 108 -4.32 5.92 19.36
N TYR A 109 -3.18 5.35 19.72
CA TYR A 109 -2.81 5.08 21.11
C TYR A 109 -1.28 5.00 21.25
N TYR A 110 -0.79 5.08 22.48
CA TYR A 110 0.61 4.82 22.80
C TYR A 110 0.75 3.41 23.37
N GLY A 111 1.43 2.54 22.65
CA GLY A 111 1.65 1.14 23.03
C GLY A 111 3.13 0.79 23.16
N LYS A 112 3.42 -0.51 23.19
CA LYS A 112 4.80 -1.06 23.30
C LYS A 112 5.75 -0.48 22.24
N TYR A 113 5.27 -0.23 21.03
CA TYR A 113 6.07 0.28 19.91
C TYR A 113 5.90 1.79 19.68
N GLY A 114 5.39 2.52 20.70
CA GLY A 114 5.16 3.96 20.64
C GLY A 114 3.82 4.34 20.04
N TYR A 115 3.79 5.48 19.37
CA TYR A 115 2.58 5.99 18.72
C TYR A 115 2.10 5.05 17.61
N SER A 116 0.91 4.54 17.77
CA SER A 116 0.32 3.46 16.98
C SER A 116 -1.10 3.80 16.56
N LEU A 117 -1.57 3.16 15.48
CA LEU A 117 -2.89 3.37 14.91
C LEU A 117 -3.58 2.03 14.69
N GLN A 118 -4.75 1.86 15.30
CA GLN A 118 -5.62 0.70 15.08
C GLN A 118 -6.20 0.72 13.67
N ILE A 119 -6.39 -0.46 13.10
CA ILE A 119 -7.09 -0.65 11.82
C ILE A 119 -8.11 -1.76 11.92
N ASP A 120 -9.20 -1.61 11.17
CA ASP A 120 -10.29 -2.56 11.06
C ASP A 120 -10.36 -3.10 9.62
N GLY A 121 -10.41 -4.42 9.46
CA GLY A 121 -10.47 -5.07 8.15
C GLY A 121 -11.87 -5.01 7.56
N LEU A 122 -11.96 -4.62 6.30
CA LEU A 122 -13.22 -4.42 5.58
C LEU A 122 -13.62 -5.62 4.69
N ASP A 123 -12.70 -6.56 4.48
CA ASP A 123 -12.92 -7.72 3.61
C ASP A 123 -13.18 -8.98 4.44
N ASN A 124 -14.44 -9.43 4.45
CA ASN A 124 -14.86 -10.61 5.20
C ASN A 124 -14.05 -11.85 4.80
N GLY A 125 -13.58 -12.63 5.79
CA GLY A 125 -12.76 -13.82 5.58
C GLY A 125 -11.30 -13.55 5.15
N ILE A 126 -10.94 -12.33 4.77
CA ILE A 126 -9.60 -11.95 4.28
C ILE A 126 -8.81 -11.20 5.36
N ASN A 127 -9.44 -10.22 6.03
CA ASN A 127 -8.82 -9.40 7.06
C ASN A 127 -9.79 -8.96 8.17
N SER A 128 -11.01 -9.47 8.17
CA SER A 128 -12.07 -9.11 9.15
C SER A 128 -11.67 -9.33 10.62
N ASN A 129 -10.65 -10.15 10.89
CA ASN A 129 -10.16 -10.40 12.24
C ASN A 129 -9.01 -9.43 12.64
N SER A 130 -8.72 -8.40 11.86
CA SER A 130 -7.55 -7.52 12.12
C SER A 130 -7.60 -6.83 13.48
N LEU A 131 -8.75 -6.35 13.93
CA LEU A 131 -8.91 -5.77 15.27
C LEU A 131 -8.65 -6.81 16.37
N GLU A 132 -9.27 -7.99 16.28
CA GLU A 132 -9.09 -9.08 17.25
C GLU A 132 -7.62 -9.57 17.28
N ARG A 133 -6.95 -9.54 16.14
CA ARG A 133 -5.53 -9.87 15.98
C ARG A 133 -4.58 -8.76 16.42
N ASN A 134 -5.09 -7.60 16.83
CA ASN A 134 -4.31 -6.41 17.18
C ASN A 134 -3.36 -5.98 16.04
N ILE A 135 -3.82 -6.04 14.79
CA ILE A 135 -3.07 -5.54 13.64
C ILE A 135 -3.15 -4.02 13.62
N VAL A 136 -2.01 -3.36 13.64
CA VAL A 136 -1.90 -1.90 13.78
C VAL A 136 -0.76 -1.35 12.92
N PHE A 137 -0.78 -0.04 12.65
CA PHE A 137 0.43 0.69 12.27
C PHE A 137 1.22 1.07 13.53
N HIS A 138 2.54 0.90 13.47
CA HIS A 138 3.46 1.31 14.52
C HIS A 138 4.87 1.54 13.98
N SER A 139 5.73 2.18 14.79
CA SER A 139 7.14 2.37 14.46
C SER A 139 7.94 1.07 14.55
N ASN A 140 8.93 0.90 13.68
CA ASN A 140 9.89 -0.20 13.74
C ASN A 140 11.04 0.03 14.74
N LYS A 141 11.16 1.22 15.34
CA LYS A 141 12.28 1.60 16.25
C LYS A 141 12.56 0.59 17.35
N LYS A 142 11.52 0.10 18.00
CA LYS A 142 11.62 -0.85 19.12
C LYS A 142 11.52 -2.32 18.72
N MET A 143 11.55 -2.59 17.41
CA MET A 143 11.50 -3.97 16.92
C MET A 143 12.90 -4.61 16.98
N LYS A 144 12.98 -5.83 17.52
CA LYS A 144 14.21 -6.63 17.51
C LYS A 144 14.58 -7.12 16.11
N TYR A 145 13.59 -7.35 15.26
CA TYR A 145 13.73 -7.92 13.92
C TYR A 145 13.02 -7.06 12.87
N LYS A 146 13.36 -7.28 11.60
CA LYS A 146 12.75 -6.56 10.46
C LYS A 146 11.29 -6.95 10.19
N TRP A 147 10.79 -8.03 10.80
CA TRP A 147 9.47 -8.60 10.57
C TRP A 147 8.54 -8.36 11.76
N THR A 148 7.23 -8.31 11.47
CA THR A 148 6.16 -8.23 12.47
C THR A 148 5.52 -9.60 12.71
N LEU A 149 4.41 -9.61 13.48
CA LEU A 149 3.50 -10.75 13.62
C LEU A 149 2.15 -10.49 12.93
N GLY A 150 2.13 -9.54 11.97
CA GLY A 150 0.94 -9.15 11.19
C GLY A 150 0.81 -7.65 10.97
N CYS A 151 1.35 -6.82 11.87
CA CYS A 151 1.26 -5.37 11.85
C CYS A 151 1.98 -4.73 10.66
N PHE A 152 1.64 -3.48 10.39
CA PHE A 152 2.30 -2.60 9.43
C PHE A 152 3.30 -1.73 10.18
N ALA A 153 4.56 -2.19 10.29
CA ALA A 153 5.60 -1.40 10.93
C ALA A 153 6.34 -0.53 9.92
N THR A 154 6.39 0.77 10.19
CA THR A 154 7.03 1.78 9.35
C THR A 154 8.30 2.32 9.99
N PRO A 155 9.24 2.89 9.23
CA PRO A 155 10.38 3.60 9.77
C PRO A 155 9.96 4.68 10.77
N GLU A 156 10.77 4.87 11.84
CA GLU A 156 10.44 5.80 12.92
C GLU A 156 10.24 7.22 12.43
N GLU A 157 11.10 7.66 11.53
CA GLU A 157 11.14 9.01 10.99
C GLU A 157 9.86 9.42 10.27
N ILE A 158 9.08 8.46 9.74
CA ILE A 158 7.83 8.74 9.04
C ILE A 158 6.59 8.35 9.83
N ASN A 159 6.71 7.49 10.85
CA ASN A 159 5.58 6.83 11.51
C ASN A 159 4.54 7.83 12.04
N GLN A 160 4.99 8.83 12.80
CA GLN A 160 4.08 9.83 13.38
C GLN A 160 3.39 10.64 12.29
N ASN A 161 4.13 11.16 11.31
CA ASN A 161 3.58 11.97 10.22
C ASN A 161 2.58 11.15 9.37
N LEU A 162 2.89 9.89 9.09
CA LEU A 162 1.97 8.98 8.40
C LEU A 162 0.68 8.82 9.21
N ILE A 163 0.77 8.41 10.48
CA ILE A 163 -0.38 8.16 11.35
C ILE A 163 -1.25 9.42 11.48
N ASP A 164 -0.66 10.60 11.67
CA ASP A 164 -1.39 11.85 11.81
C ASP A 164 -2.19 12.22 10.54
N LYS A 165 -1.70 11.84 9.37
CA LYS A 165 -2.43 12.03 8.11
C LYS A 165 -3.56 11.02 7.91
N ILE A 166 -3.33 9.75 8.30
CA ILE A 166 -4.27 8.67 7.98
C ILE A 166 -5.25 8.31 9.12
N LYS A 167 -5.07 8.80 10.34
CA LYS A 167 -6.01 8.55 11.45
C LYS A 167 -7.41 9.09 11.13
N GLY A 168 -8.43 8.57 11.82
CA GLY A 168 -9.79 9.08 11.70
C GLY A 168 -10.56 8.56 10.50
N GLY A 169 -10.36 7.31 10.13
CA GLY A 169 -11.21 6.59 9.18
C GLY A 169 -10.81 6.71 7.72
N THR A 170 -9.52 6.81 7.40
CA THR A 170 -9.04 6.72 6.02
C THR A 170 -8.94 5.27 5.55
N LEU A 171 -8.76 5.09 4.25
CA LEU A 171 -8.63 3.78 3.62
C LEU A 171 -7.16 3.36 3.50
N VAL A 172 -6.88 2.12 3.86
CA VAL A 172 -5.61 1.43 3.60
C VAL A 172 -5.92 0.21 2.74
N TYR A 173 -5.12 -0.04 1.72
CA TYR A 173 -5.28 -1.22 0.86
C TYR A 173 -3.94 -1.93 0.67
N ALA A 174 -3.87 -3.19 1.07
CA ALA A 174 -2.71 -4.05 0.89
C ALA A 174 -3.00 -5.12 -0.16
N PHE A 175 -2.13 -5.24 -1.16
CA PHE A 175 -2.26 -6.21 -2.25
C PHE A 175 -0.93 -6.90 -2.59
N ARG A 176 -1.02 -7.94 -3.42
CA ARG A 176 0.12 -8.68 -3.97
C ARG A 176 -0.23 -9.17 -5.38
#